data_a853230ea309dbc1693b0d4eab7d86ac
#
_entry.id   a853230ea309dbc1693b0d4eab7d86ac
#
_cell.length_a   1.000
_cell.length_b   1.000
_cell.length_c   1.000
_cell.angle_alpha   90.00
_cell.angle_beta   90.00
_cell.angle_gamma   90.00
#
_symmetry.space_group_name_H-M   'P 1'
#
loop_
_entity.id
_entity.type
_entity.pdbx_description
1 polymer ?
#
loop_
_entity_poly.entity_id
_entity_poly.type
_entity_poly.pdbx_seq_one_letter_code
_entity_poly.pdbx_strand_id
1 'polypeptide(L)'
;EIGSGLVGSEMCIRDREDKELAYVLNHCSLVVPDGAGILWAGEQLGTYFPARVAGADYAEEILKIAVKEKWPVYFLGGAPGVAETAIRRFTERYGPFEKAGFHDGYFDEMEEQKIVEEIKSGGTKVLLCGMGVPKQEKWLWNHKKELGPVLAMGVGGVFDVMAGNLRRAPLWMRNHRLEWAYRLYLQP
;
A
#
# COMPACT_ATOMS: atom_id res chain seq x y z
N GLU A 1 12.45 19.27 1.71
CA GLU A 1 12.79 18.06 2.51
C GLU A 1 11.57 17.17 2.52
N ILE A 2 11.66 16.02 1.82
CA ILE A 2 10.63 14.98 1.91
C ILE A 2 10.93 14.24 3.21
N GLY A 3 10.20 14.55 4.28
CA GLY A 3 10.22 13.75 5.49
C GLY A 3 9.73 12.32 5.17
N SER A 4 10.25 11.33 5.89
CA SER A 4 9.76 9.94 5.77
C SER A 4 8.27 9.90 6.05
N GLY A 5 7.45 9.64 5.02
CA GLY A 5 6.00 9.57 5.11
C GLY A 5 5.52 8.12 5.08
N LEU A 6 4.97 7.62 6.17
CA LEU A 6 4.28 6.34 6.21
C LEU A 6 2.79 6.56 5.99
N VAL A 7 2.22 5.86 5.00
CA VAL A 7 0.78 5.89 4.67
C VAL A 7 0.19 4.52 4.99
N GLY A 8 -0.80 4.48 5.88
CA GLY A 8 -1.53 3.28 6.25
C GLY A 8 -3.01 3.34 5.84
N SER A 9 -3.67 2.20 5.76
CA SER A 9 -5.12 2.09 5.63
C SER A 9 -5.72 1.48 6.91
N GLU A 10 -6.79 2.07 7.42
CA GLU A 10 -7.43 1.58 8.64
C GLU A 10 -8.23 0.29 8.42
N MET A 11 -8.00 -0.68 9.31
CA MET A 11 -8.89 -1.81 9.53
C MET A 11 -9.35 -1.80 11.00
N CYS A 12 -10.37 -1.02 11.29
CA CYS A 12 -10.85 -0.65 12.64
C CYS A 12 -11.08 -1.77 13.66
N ILE A 13 -11.13 -3.02 13.27
CA ILE A 13 -11.35 -4.14 14.21
C ILE A 13 -10.00 -4.68 14.70
N ARG A 14 -9.00 -4.77 13.83
CA ARG A 14 -7.68 -5.32 14.18
C ARG A 14 -6.82 -4.40 15.03
N ASP A 15 -6.92 -3.09 14.82
CA ASP A 15 -6.18 -2.09 15.61
C ASP A 15 -6.69 -1.99 17.06
N ARG A 16 -7.94 -2.36 17.35
CA ARG A 16 -8.45 -2.43 18.72
C ARG A 16 -7.82 -3.57 19.54
N GLU A 17 -7.47 -4.67 18.88
CA GLU A 17 -6.88 -5.86 19.52
C GLU A 17 -5.34 -5.81 19.51
N ASP A 18 -4.74 -5.20 18.48
CA ASP A 18 -3.29 -5.09 18.31
C ASP A 18 -2.80 -3.68 18.68
N LYS A 19 -2.34 -3.55 19.93
CA LYS A 19 -1.84 -2.26 20.47
C LYS A 19 -0.63 -1.70 19.71
N GLU A 20 0.20 -2.57 19.13
CA GLU A 20 1.33 -2.16 18.33
C GLU A 20 0.86 -1.55 17.00
N LEU A 21 -0.07 -2.21 16.32
CA LEU A 21 -0.69 -1.67 15.11
C LEU A 21 -1.36 -0.32 15.38
N ALA A 22 -2.15 -0.22 16.46
CA ALA A 22 -2.79 1.03 16.87
C ALA A 22 -1.75 2.14 17.10
N TYR A 23 -0.63 1.82 17.73
CA TYR A 23 0.47 2.77 17.92
C TYR A 23 1.06 3.23 16.58
N VAL A 24 1.36 2.30 15.68
CA VAL A 24 1.90 2.58 14.35
C VAL A 24 0.96 3.51 13.57
N LEU A 25 -0.33 3.18 13.49
CA LEU A 25 -1.33 3.98 12.76
C LEU A 25 -1.46 5.39 13.32
N ASN A 26 -1.45 5.56 14.65
CA ASN A 26 -1.52 6.88 15.30
C ASN A 26 -0.26 7.73 15.09
N HIS A 27 0.86 7.13 14.66
CA HIS A 27 2.12 7.81 14.39
C HIS A 27 2.51 7.84 12.91
N CYS A 28 1.64 7.37 12.03
CA CYS A 28 1.81 7.51 10.59
C CYS A 28 1.68 8.98 10.16
N SER A 29 2.37 9.36 9.10
CA SER A 29 2.27 10.71 8.55
C SER A 29 0.92 10.97 7.89
N LEU A 30 0.27 9.92 7.38
CA LEU A 30 -1.05 9.97 6.77
C LEU A 30 -1.76 8.63 6.93
N VAL A 31 -3.01 8.69 7.36
CA VAL A 31 -3.94 7.54 7.37
C VAL A 31 -5.14 7.90 6.51
N VAL A 32 -5.47 7.05 5.55
CA VAL A 32 -6.55 7.33 4.58
C VAL A 32 -7.76 6.45 4.82
N PRO A 33 -8.99 6.99 4.75
CA PRO A 33 -10.23 6.24 4.92
C PRO A 33 -10.56 5.47 3.63
N ASP A 34 -10.20 4.19 3.56
CA ASP A 34 -10.45 3.35 2.37
C ASP A 34 -11.80 2.60 2.42
N GLY A 35 -12.30 2.24 3.57
CA GLY A 35 -13.50 1.43 3.69
C GLY A 35 -14.82 2.21 3.67
N ALA A 36 -15.87 1.69 3.02
CA ALA A 36 -17.23 2.24 3.12
C ALA A 36 -17.75 2.25 4.56
N GLY A 37 -17.37 1.25 5.36
CA GLY A 37 -17.71 1.15 6.78
C GLY A 37 -17.10 2.27 7.62
N ILE A 38 -15.87 2.69 7.33
CA ILE A 38 -15.20 3.80 8.03
C ILE A 38 -15.92 5.12 7.77
N LEU A 39 -16.31 5.37 6.53
CA LEU A 39 -17.06 6.58 6.18
C LEU A 39 -18.41 6.60 6.89
N TRP A 40 -19.14 5.48 6.90
CA TRP A 40 -20.39 5.34 7.60
C TRP A 40 -20.22 5.53 9.12
N ALA A 41 -19.23 4.88 9.72
CA ALA A 41 -18.96 5.03 11.15
C ALA A 41 -18.57 6.47 11.51
N GLY A 42 -17.77 7.12 10.69
CA GLY A 42 -17.42 8.53 10.85
C GLY A 42 -18.65 9.42 10.85
N GLU A 43 -19.55 9.24 9.88
CA GLU A 43 -20.84 9.97 9.81
C GLU A 43 -21.65 9.80 11.10
N GLN A 44 -21.72 8.56 11.67
CA GLN A 44 -22.44 8.28 12.93
C GLN A 44 -21.77 8.91 14.15
N LEU A 45 -20.44 9.02 14.15
CA LEU A 45 -19.65 9.57 15.26
C LEU A 45 -19.40 11.08 15.11
N GLY A 46 -19.98 11.74 14.12
CA GLY A 46 -19.82 13.18 13.89
C GLY A 46 -18.45 13.56 13.31
N THR A 47 -17.72 12.60 12.77
CA THR A 47 -16.45 12.85 12.07
C THR A 47 -16.69 12.87 10.57
N TYR A 48 -16.39 14.00 9.94
CA TYR A 48 -16.57 14.16 8.50
C TYR A 48 -15.31 13.76 7.73
N PHE A 49 -15.45 12.80 6.83
CA PHE A 49 -14.43 12.48 5.83
C PHE A 49 -14.84 13.07 4.48
N PRO A 50 -14.06 13.97 3.88
CA PRO A 50 -14.44 14.68 2.64
C PRO A 50 -14.56 13.74 1.44
N ALA A 51 -13.82 12.63 1.42
CA ALA A 51 -13.88 11.63 0.36
C ALA A 51 -13.35 10.27 0.84
N ARG A 52 -13.79 9.20 0.15
CA ARG A 52 -13.13 7.90 0.24
C ARG A 52 -11.85 7.92 -0.58
N VAL A 53 -10.75 7.50 0.02
CA VAL A 53 -9.48 7.30 -0.69
C VAL A 53 -9.20 5.80 -0.80
N ALA A 54 -9.50 5.22 -1.96
CA ALA A 54 -9.19 3.81 -2.20
C ALA A 54 -7.67 3.63 -2.34
N GLY A 55 -7.07 2.78 -1.49
CA GLY A 55 -5.62 2.56 -1.45
C GLY A 55 -5.03 2.18 -2.82
N ALA A 56 -5.78 1.41 -3.62
CA ALA A 56 -5.35 1.03 -4.97
C ALA A 56 -5.30 2.23 -5.94
N ASP A 57 -6.27 3.14 -5.87
CA ASP A 57 -6.28 4.35 -6.71
C ASP A 57 -5.18 5.31 -6.27
N TYR A 58 -4.97 5.42 -4.95
CA TYR A 58 -3.92 6.27 -4.40
C TYR A 58 -2.51 5.76 -4.75
N ALA A 59 -2.27 4.45 -4.66
CA ALA A 59 -1.01 3.84 -5.08
C ALA A 59 -0.75 4.06 -6.59
N GLU A 60 -1.78 3.95 -7.43
CA GLU A 60 -1.68 4.21 -8.87
C GLU A 60 -1.30 5.67 -9.16
N GLU A 61 -1.88 6.63 -8.45
CA GLU A 61 -1.54 8.05 -8.61
C GLU A 61 -0.10 8.36 -8.13
N ILE A 62 0.33 7.78 -7.01
CA ILE A 62 1.73 7.89 -6.55
C ILE A 62 2.70 7.36 -7.61
N LEU A 63 2.39 6.21 -8.21
CA LEU A 63 3.22 5.63 -9.27
C LEU A 63 3.27 6.52 -10.52
N LYS A 64 2.15 7.14 -10.91
CA LYS A 64 2.13 8.11 -12.04
C LYS A 64 3.01 9.33 -11.75
N ILE A 65 2.99 9.81 -10.52
CA ILE A 65 3.88 10.90 -10.08
C ILE A 65 5.33 10.42 -10.13
N ALA A 66 5.62 9.22 -9.64
CA ALA A 66 6.96 8.64 -9.68
C ALA A 66 7.51 8.51 -11.10
N VAL A 67 6.67 8.14 -12.09
CA VAL A 67 7.04 8.14 -13.52
C VAL A 67 7.44 9.55 -13.97
N LYS A 68 6.60 10.54 -13.68
CA LYS A 68 6.82 11.94 -14.11
C LYS A 68 8.07 12.55 -13.49
N GLU A 69 8.26 12.32 -12.19
CA GLU A 69 9.36 12.91 -11.41
C GLU A 69 10.62 12.04 -11.42
N LYS A 70 10.59 10.90 -12.12
CA LYS A 70 11.70 9.91 -12.19
C LYS A 70 12.15 9.45 -10.80
N TRP A 71 11.19 9.16 -9.93
CA TRP A 71 11.48 8.64 -8.60
C TRP A 71 11.68 7.13 -8.65
N PRO A 72 12.80 6.60 -8.12
CA PRO A 72 12.99 5.16 -8.01
C PRO A 72 11.96 4.54 -7.06
N VAL A 73 11.28 3.48 -7.53
CA VAL A 73 10.22 2.78 -6.79
C VAL A 73 10.67 1.37 -6.43
N TYR A 74 10.45 0.97 -5.19
CA TYR A 74 10.62 -0.41 -4.74
C TYR A 74 9.26 -1.05 -4.44
N PHE A 75 9.08 -2.30 -4.89
CA PHE A 75 7.88 -3.10 -4.66
C PHE A 75 8.21 -4.26 -3.73
N LEU A 76 7.63 -4.26 -2.54
CA LEU A 76 7.85 -5.31 -1.54
C LEU A 76 6.53 -6.01 -1.21
N GLY A 77 6.40 -7.27 -1.53
CA GLY A 77 5.21 -8.04 -1.16
C GLY A 77 4.53 -8.76 -2.31
N GLY A 78 3.37 -9.32 -2.02
CA GLY A 78 2.67 -10.25 -2.90
C GLY A 78 3.29 -11.65 -2.87
N ALA A 79 2.65 -12.59 -3.55
CA ALA A 79 3.21 -13.91 -3.82
C ALA A 79 4.35 -13.82 -4.86
N PRO A 80 5.24 -14.83 -4.95
CA PRO A 80 6.29 -14.88 -5.96
C PRO A 80 5.76 -14.58 -7.37
N GLY A 81 6.41 -13.65 -8.09
CA GLY A 81 6.04 -13.22 -9.44
C GLY A 81 4.91 -12.18 -9.54
N VAL A 82 4.18 -11.90 -8.45
CA VAL A 82 3.08 -10.92 -8.45
C VAL A 82 3.59 -9.50 -8.60
N ALA A 83 4.59 -9.10 -7.82
CA ALA A 83 5.18 -7.77 -7.90
C ALA A 83 5.77 -7.50 -9.29
N GLU A 84 6.50 -8.46 -9.85
CA GLU A 84 7.07 -8.37 -11.21
C GLU A 84 5.99 -8.20 -12.28
N THR A 85 4.91 -8.99 -12.20
CA THR A 85 3.78 -8.89 -13.13
C THR A 85 3.06 -7.54 -13.01
N ALA A 86 2.89 -7.03 -11.78
CA ALA A 86 2.31 -5.73 -11.51
C ALA A 86 3.16 -4.60 -12.15
N ILE A 87 4.48 -4.64 -11.96
CA ILE A 87 5.43 -3.72 -12.56
C ILE A 87 5.33 -3.73 -14.07
N ARG A 88 5.38 -4.92 -14.68
CA ARG A 88 5.28 -5.08 -16.15
C ARG A 88 4.00 -4.46 -16.69
N ARG A 89 2.83 -4.79 -16.12
CA ARG A 89 1.54 -4.25 -16.57
C ARG A 89 1.41 -2.75 -16.36
N PHE A 90 1.97 -2.24 -15.27
CA PHE A 90 1.99 -0.81 -15.03
C PHE A 90 2.84 -0.09 -16.09
N THR A 91 4.03 -0.64 -16.39
CA THR A 91 4.93 -0.12 -17.43
C THR A 91 4.29 -0.13 -18.82
N GLU A 92 3.58 -1.22 -19.17
CA GLU A 92 2.84 -1.32 -20.44
C GLU A 92 1.77 -0.23 -20.57
N ARG A 93 1.16 0.18 -19.47
CA ARG A 93 0.05 1.15 -19.47
C ARG A 93 0.50 2.60 -19.37
N TYR A 94 1.53 2.88 -18.59
CA TYR A 94 1.93 4.25 -18.23
C TYR A 94 3.34 4.63 -18.67
N GLY A 95 4.06 3.72 -19.28
CA GLY A 95 5.44 3.90 -19.71
C GLY A 95 6.46 3.45 -18.65
N PRO A 96 7.74 3.43 -19.02
CA PRO A 96 8.83 2.99 -18.17
C PRO A 96 9.05 3.98 -17.01
N PHE A 97 9.46 3.44 -15.86
CA PHE A 97 9.83 4.24 -14.68
C PHE A 97 11.11 3.69 -14.04
N GLU A 98 11.72 4.49 -13.20
CA GLU A 98 12.91 4.07 -12.48
C GLU A 98 12.53 3.05 -11.39
N LYS A 99 13.03 1.83 -11.55
CA LYS A 99 12.81 0.73 -10.63
C LYS A 99 14.03 0.58 -9.73
N ALA A 100 13.88 0.84 -8.42
CA ALA A 100 14.91 0.57 -7.43
C ALA A 100 15.07 -0.94 -7.18
N GLY A 101 13.97 -1.69 -7.21
CA GLY A 101 13.95 -3.13 -7.05
C GLY A 101 12.55 -3.67 -6.78
N PHE A 102 12.48 -4.98 -6.55
CA PHE A 102 11.26 -5.63 -6.06
C PHE A 102 11.62 -6.93 -5.34
N HIS A 103 10.76 -7.32 -4.38
CA HIS A 103 10.82 -8.61 -3.70
C HIS A 103 9.40 -9.06 -3.36
N ASP A 104 9.17 -10.36 -3.30
CA ASP A 104 7.89 -10.88 -2.81
C ASP A 104 7.76 -10.74 -1.27
N GLY A 105 6.62 -11.14 -0.71
CA GLY A 105 6.33 -10.98 0.72
C GLY A 105 6.80 -12.14 1.60
N TYR A 106 7.56 -13.09 1.05
CA TYR A 106 8.02 -14.32 1.71
C TYR A 106 9.54 -14.33 1.79
N PHE A 107 10.09 -13.91 2.91
CA PHE A 107 11.53 -13.82 3.15
C PHE A 107 11.85 -14.11 4.60
N ASP A 108 13.06 -14.58 4.86
CA ASP A 108 13.64 -14.79 6.19
C ASP A 108 14.38 -13.54 6.69
N GLU A 109 14.95 -13.63 7.92
CA GLU A 109 15.69 -12.52 8.53
C GLU A 109 16.97 -12.14 7.75
N MET A 110 17.61 -13.09 7.08
CA MET A 110 18.80 -12.80 6.28
C MET A 110 18.46 -12.09 4.97
N GLU A 111 17.36 -12.48 4.35
CA GLU A 111 16.82 -11.84 3.16
C GLU A 111 16.25 -10.45 3.50
N GLU A 112 15.61 -10.30 4.66
CA GLU A 112 15.10 -9.02 5.15
C GLU A 112 16.19 -7.94 5.19
N GLN A 113 17.35 -8.27 5.73
CA GLN A 113 18.49 -7.34 5.78
C GLN A 113 18.98 -6.94 4.38
N LYS A 114 19.01 -7.87 3.44
CA LYS A 114 19.37 -7.59 2.04
C LYS A 114 18.34 -6.68 1.38
N ILE A 115 17.04 -6.93 1.60
CA ILE A 115 15.95 -6.10 1.08
C ILE A 115 16.07 -4.65 1.58
N VAL A 116 16.32 -4.47 2.89
CA VAL A 116 16.52 -3.13 3.46
C VAL A 116 17.71 -2.42 2.81
N GLU A 117 18.83 -3.14 2.62
CA GLU A 117 20.01 -2.58 1.98
C GLU A 117 19.78 -2.26 0.49
N GLU A 118 19.06 -3.11 -0.24
CA GLU A 118 18.67 -2.84 -1.63
C GLU A 118 17.79 -1.59 -1.75
N ILE A 119 16.81 -1.42 -0.84
CA ILE A 119 15.95 -0.23 -0.82
C ILE A 119 16.78 1.03 -0.61
N LYS A 120 17.76 0.99 0.29
CA LYS A 120 18.66 2.13 0.58
C LYS A 120 19.59 2.42 -0.58
N SER A 121 20.35 1.42 -1.03
CA SER A 121 21.37 1.56 -2.06
C SER A 121 20.77 1.87 -3.45
N GLY A 122 19.53 1.39 -3.71
CA GLY A 122 18.77 1.69 -4.91
C GLY A 122 18.24 3.14 -4.99
N GLY A 123 18.47 3.96 -3.97
CA GLY A 123 18.00 5.35 -3.94
C GLY A 123 16.48 5.48 -3.94
N THR A 124 15.79 4.50 -3.40
CA THR A 124 14.32 4.42 -3.38
C THR A 124 13.70 5.70 -2.85
N LYS A 125 12.74 6.26 -3.58
CA LYS A 125 11.92 7.39 -3.16
C LYS A 125 10.51 6.96 -2.78
N VAL A 126 10.01 5.91 -3.40
CA VAL A 126 8.68 5.33 -3.12
C VAL A 126 8.84 3.85 -2.81
N LEU A 127 8.33 3.41 -1.68
CA LEU A 127 8.25 2.01 -1.26
C LEU A 127 6.79 1.61 -1.12
N LEU A 128 6.34 0.72 -2.00
CA LEU A 128 5.02 0.10 -1.88
C LEU A 128 5.16 -1.26 -1.19
N CYS A 129 4.43 -1.46 -0.09
CA CYS A 129 4.53 -2.66 0.72
C CYS A 129 3.20 -3.42 0.74
N GLY A 130 3.16 -4.59 0.11
CA GLY A 130 1.97 -5.44 -0.06
C GLY A 130 2.07 -6.78 0.67
N MET A 131 2.35 -6.79 1.98
CA MET A 131 2.44 -8.01 2.80
C MET A 131 1.18 -8.28 3.62
N GLY A 132 0.16 -7.42 3.50
CA GLY A 132 -1.07 -7.48 4.28
C GLY A 132 -0.94 -6.92 5.70
N VAL A 133 -2.10 -6.50 6.23
CA VAL A 133 -2.24 -5.95 7.59
C VAL A 133 -2.23 -7.08 8.62
N PRO A 134 -1.49 -6.99 9.72
CA PRO A 134 -0.67 -5.90 10.22
C PRO A 134 0.82 -5.98 9.83
N LYS A 135 1.23 -7.03 9.08
CA LYS A 135 2.65 -7.32 8.80
C LYS A 135 3.34 -6.14 8.11
N GLN A 136 2.70 -5.57 7.09
CA GLN A 136 3.27 -4.46 6.31
C GLN A 136 3.48 -3.19 7.14
N GLU A 137 2.51 -2.81 7.99
CA GLU A 137 2.60 -1.61 8.82
C GLU A 137 3.71 -1.75 9.86
N LYS A 138 3.78 -2.90 10.53
CA LYS A 138 4.83 -3.20 11.52
C LYS A 138 6.22 -3.24 10.88
N TRP A 139 6.34 -3.89 9.74
CA TRP A 139 7.60 -3.96 9.01
C TRP A 139 8.11 -2.57 8.61
N LEU A 140 7.25 -1.77 7.99
CA LEU A 140 7.59 -0.40 7.60
C LEU A 140 7.96 0.47 8.81
N TRP A 141 7.25 0.31 9.91
CA TRP A 141 7.53 1.04 11.14
C TRP A 141 8.87 0.66 11.75
N ASN A 142 9.17 -0.63 11.83
CA ASN A 142 10.39 -1.14 12.43
C ASN A 142 11.63 -0.71 11.64
N HIS A 143 11.55 -0.69 10.31
CA HIS A 143 12.65 -0.27 9.45
C HIS A 143 12.66 1.22 9.08
N LYS A 144 11.72 2.03 9.58
CA LYS A 144 11.57 3.45 9.25
C LYS A 144 12.89 4.26 9.34
N LYS A 145 13.69 3.99 10.38
CA LYS A 145 14.96 4.70 10.57
C LYS A 145 16.04 4.27 9.58
N GLU A 146 16.05 2.99 9.24
CA GLU A 146 17.02 2.40 8.33
C GLU A 146 16.75 2.76 6.88
N LEU A 147 15.48 2.76 6.49
CA LEU A 147 15.01 3.12 5.15
C LEU A 147 15.27 4.59 4.79
N GLY A 148 15.37 5.46 5.80
CA GLY A 148 15.61 6.89 5.58
C GLY A 148 14.41 7.65 4.99
N PRO A 149 14.63 8.72 4.20
CA PRO A 149 13.57 9.58 3.69
C PRO A 149 12.85 8.97 2.46
N VAL A 150 11.97 8.00 2.71
CA VAL A 150 11.19 7.27 1.71
C VAL A 150 9.70 7.51 1.94
N LEU A 151 8.93 7.72 0.86
CA LEU A 151 7.48 7.63 0.90
C LEU A 151 7.08 6.16 0.94
N ALA A 152 6.80 5.63 2.12
CA ALA A 152 6.42 4.23 2.31
C ALA A 152 4.90 4.10 2.46
N MET A 153 4.29 3.18 1.71
CA MET A 153 2.85 2.94 1.72
C MET A 153 2.53 1.45 1.85
N GLY A 154 1.73 1.09 2.86
CA GLY A 154 1.08 -0.22 2.94
C GLY A 154 -0.05 -0.32 1.91
N VAL A 155 0.04 -1.27 0.99
CA VAL A 155 -0.89 -1.40 -0.13
C VAL A 155 -1.68 -2.71 -0.13
N GLY A 156 -1.36 -3.66 0.77
CA GLY A 156 -2.06 -4.95 0.85
C GLY A 156 -2.12 -5.67 -0.50
N GLY A 157 -3.31 -6.08 -0.92
CA GLY A 157 -3.54 -6.81 -2.17
C GLY A 157 -3.52 -5.96 -3.46
N VAL A 158 -3.00 -4.74 -3.44
CA VAL A 158 -2.96 -3.88 -4.64
C VAL A 158 -2.10 -4.49 -5.75
N PHE A 159 -1.04 -5.20 -5.41
CA PHE A 159 -0.20 -5.86 -6.42
C PHE A 159 -0.97 -6.95 -7.18
N ASP A 160 -1.85 -7.70 -6.51
CA ASP A 160 -2.72 -8.67 -7.18
C ASP A 160 -3.72 -8.01 -8.13
N VAL A 161 -4.22 -6.83 -7.76
CA VAL A 161 -5.09 -6.02 -8.63
C VAL A 161 -4.29 -5.53 -9.85
N MET A 162 -3.10 -5.00 -9.66
CA MET A 162 -2.23 -4.51 -10.74
C MET A 162 -1.77 -5.66 -11.65
N ALA A 163 -1.43 -6.82 -11.07
CA ALA A 163 -1.09 -8.04 -11.79
C ALA A 163 -2.29 -8.67 -12.52
N GLY A 164 -3.54 -8.24 -12.18
CA GLY A 164 -4.78 -8.75 -12.77
C GLY A 164 -5.23 -10.09 -12.22
N ASN A 165 -4.65 -10.54 -11.11
CA ASN A 165 -5.07 -11.73 -10.37
C ASN A 165 -6.40 -11.47 -9.65
N LEU A 166 -6.60 -10.24 -9.18
CA LEU A 166 -7.85 -9.78 -8.56
C LEU A 166 -8.54 -8.76 -9.44
N ARG A 167 -9.83 -8.97 -9.68
CA ARG A 167 -10.67 -8.01 -10.41
C ARG A 167 -11.25 -6.99 -9.42
N ARG A 168 -11.10 -5.72 -9.74
CA ARG A 168 -11.80 -4.67 -9.00
C ARG A 168 -13.29 -4.65 -9.38
N ALA A 169 -14.10 -4.21 -8.43
CA ALA A 169 -15.51 -3.99 -8.69
C ALA A 169 -15.72 -3.01 -9.86
N PRO A 170 -16.76 -3.19 -10.68
CA PRO A 170 -17.15 -2.24 -11.72
C PRO A 170 -17.26 -0.82 -11.17
N LEU A 171 -17.00 0.18 -12.01
CA LEU A 171 -16.93 1.58 -11.60
C LEU A 171 -18.22 2.04 -10.88
N TRP A 172 -19.39 1.63 -11.39
CA TRP A 172 -20.65 1.96 -10.76
C TRP A 172 -20.79 1.41 -9.34
N MET A 173 -20.31 0.17 -9.06
CA MET A 173 -20.31 -0.39 -7.71
C MET A 173 -19.36 0.38 -6.79
N ARG A 174 -18.18 0.75 -7.29
CA ARG A 174 -17.21 1.55 -6.54
C ARG A 174 -17.77 2.92 -6.17
N ASN A 175 -18.47 3.57 -7.09
CA ASN A 175 -19.13 4.86 -6.89
C ASN A 175 -20.28 4.78 -5.88
N HIS A 176 -20.95 3.62 -5.77
CA HIS A 176 -22.03 3.38 -4.81
C HIS A 176 -21.58 2.72 -3.50
N ARG A 177 -20.28 2.71 -3.22
CA ARG A 177 -19.69 2.11 -1.99
C ARG A 177 -19.97 0.60 -1.84
N LEU A 178 -20.20 -0.13 -2.95
CA LEU A 178 -20.54 -1.58 -2.98
C LEU A 178 -19.35 -2.49 -3.30
N GLU A 179 -18.12 -1.98 -3.29
CA GLU A 179 -16.92 -2.77 -3.59
C GLU A 179 -16.73 -3.94 -2.61
N TRP A 180 -17.10 -3.76 -1.34
CA TRP A 180 -17.08 -4.82 -0.34
C TRP A 180 -17.99 -5.99 -0.68
N ALA A 181 -19.20 -5.73 -1.21
CA ALA A 181 -20.15 -6.76 -1.62
C ALA A 181 -19.62 -7.55 -2.82
N TYR A 182 -18.96 -6.87 -3.77
CA TYR A 182 -18.31 -7.52 -4.90
C TYR A 182 -17.15 -8.43 -4.44
N ARG A 183 -16.34 -8.00 -3.48
CA ARG A 183 -15.27 -8.82 -2.88
C ARG A 183 -15.85 -10.04 -2.16
N LEU A 184 -16.89 -9.87 -1.37
CA LEU A 184 -17.56 -10.96 -0.68
C LEU A 184 -18.14 -12.00 -1.67
N TYR A 185 -18.64 -11.55 -2.82
CA TYR A 185 -19.12 -12.45 -3.87
C TYR A 185 -17.98 -13.26 -4.53
N LEU A 186 -16.82 -12.65 -4.74
CA LEU A 186 -15.67 -13.31 -5.36
C LEU A 186 -14.87 -14.20 -4.39
N GLN A 187 -14.87 -13.85 -3.13
CA GLN A 187 -14.09 -14.50 -2.06
C GLN A 187 -14.98 -14.62 -0.81
N PRO A 188 -15.97 -15.57 -0.81
CA PRO A 188 -16.90 -15.77 0.29
C PRO A 188 -16.23 -16.31 1.56
#